data_92f101fc76a6e7e8d204d5a5b7fc31a7
#
_entry.id   92f101fc76a6e7e8d204d5a5b7fc31a7
#
_cell.length_a   1.000
_cell.length_b   1.000
_cell.length_c   1.000
_cell.angle_alpha   90.00
_cell.angle_beta   90.00
_cell.angle_gamma   90.00
#
_symmetry.space_group_name_H-M   'P 1'
#
loop_
_entity.id
_entity.type
_entity.pdbx_description
1 polymer ?
#
loop_
_entity_poly.entity_id
_entity_poly.type
_entity_poly.pdbx_seq_one_letter_code
_entity_poly.pdbx_strand_id
1 'polypeptide(L)'
;MSLIQVNHLSFCYESAFEPVFENVSFQIDTDWKLGLTGRNGRGKTTLLKLLEGKYSFTGTVKSSVRFQYFPFAVREEQRETLQITEEIDPLCEFWKICRELSLLGMDAEILYRPFSSLSRGEQTKVMLAVLFAGDNQFLLIDEPTNHLDMEGRQMVMEYLNKKKGFILVSHDRYFLDGCVDHILA
;
A
#
# COMPACT_ATOMS: atom_id res chain seq x y z
N MET A 1 19.65 -6.30 -4.44
CA MET A 1 19.04 -5.03 -4.88
C MET A 1 18.33 -5.27 -6.19
N SER A 2 17.03 -5.16 -6.18
CA SER A 2 16.21 -5.25 -7.40
C SER A 2 15.66 -3.86 -7.71
N LEU A 3 15.48 -3.54 -9.00
CA LEU A 3 15.02 -2.25 -9.44
C LEU A 3 13.63 -2.36 -10.08
N ILE A 4 12.76 -1.45 -9.74
CA ILE A 4 11.54 -1.14 -10.46
C ILE A 4 11.90 -0.03 -11.45
N GLN A 5 11.76 -0.32 -12.76
CA GLN A 5 12.09 0.63 -13.82
C GLN A 5 10.81 1.04 -14.55
N VAL A 6 10.52 2.32 -14.54
CA VAL A 6 9.43 2.93 -15.29
C VAL A 6 10.05 3.71 -16.45
N ASN A 7 9.68 3.39 -17.70
CA ASN A 7 10.23 4.01 -18.89
C ASN A 7 9.12 4.56 -19.78
N HIS A 8 9.23 5.84 -20.11
CA HIS A 8 8.36 6.56 -21.05
C HIS A 8 6.86 6.41 -20.73
N LEU A 9 6.51 6.38 -19.43
CA LEU A 9 5.13 6.24 -18.97
C LEU A 9 4.34 7.49 -19.36
N SER A 10 3.27 7.27 -20.13
CA SER A 10 2.30 8.30 -20.47
C SER A 10 0.89 7.77 -20.24
N PHE A 11 0.04 8.58 -19.61
CA PHE A 11 -1.33 8.22 -19.28
C PHE A 11 -2.26 9.43 -19.33
N CYS A 12 -3.42 9.22 -19.96
CA CYS A 12 -4.54 10.16 -19.97
C CYS A 12 -5.83 9.39 -19.68
N TYR A 13 -6.71 9.95 -18.84
CA TYR A 13 -8.06 9.40 -18.66
C TYR A 13 -8.89 9.62 -19.94
N GLU A 14 -9.75 8.66 -20.29
CA GLU A 14 -10.62 8.75 -21.49
C GLU A 14 -11.51 10.01 -21.52
N SER A 15 -11.86 10.52 -20.33
CA SER A 15 -12.69 11.72 -20.17
C SER A 15 -11.89 13.03 -20.05
N ALA A 16 -10.55 12.97 -20.06
CA ALA A 16 -9.70 14.13 -19.86
C ALA A 16 -9.03 14.58 -21.18
N PHE A 17 -8.86 15.89 -21.36
CA PHE A 17 -8.17 16.46 -22.49
C PHE A 17 -6.65 16.56 -22.27
N GLU A 18 -6.21 16.58 -21.02
CA GLU A 18 -4.81 16.72 -20.66
C GLU A 18 -4.27 15.40 -20.07
N PRO A 19 -3.05 14.98 -20.46
CA PRO A 19 -2.43 13.80 -19.87
C PRO A 19 -2.08 14.05 -18.39
N VAL A 20 -2.29 13.01 -17.56
CA VAL A 20 -1.85 13.02 -16.17
C VAL A 20 -0.34 12.83 -16.07
N PHE A 21 0.20 11.97 -16.95
CA PHE A 21 1.63 11.73 -17.11
C PHE A 21 2.01 11.77 -18.57
N GLU A 22 3.14 12.39 -18.90
CA GLU A 22 3.67 12.50 -20.23
C GLU A 22 5.17 12.16 -20.24
N ASN A 23 5.50 11.04 -20.86
CA ASN A 23 6.87 10.56 -21.07
C ASN A 23 7.73 10.51 -19.77
N VAL A 24 7.15 10.03 -18.67
CA VAL A 24 7.82 9.99 -17.37
C VAL A 24 8.67 8.73 -17.26
N SER A 25 9.92 8.89 -16.84
CA SER A 25 10.84 7.78 -16.60
C SER A 25 11.54 7.94 -15.25
N PHE A 26 11.56 6.88 -14.42
CA PHE A 26 12.25 6.86 -13.15
C PHE A 26 12.57 5.42 -12.73
N GLN A 27 13.41 5.31 -11.69
CA GLN A 27 13.79 4.03 -11.11
C GLN A 27 13.60 4.09 -9.58
N ILE A 28 13.15 2.97 -9.01
CA ILE A 28 12.96 2.79 -7.58
C ILE A 28 13.68 1.51 -7.16
N ASP A 29 14.46 1.55 -6.08
CA ASP A 29 14.97 0.34 -5.46
C ASP A 29 13.86 -0.34 -4.66
N THR A 30 13.77 -1.67 -4.77
CA THR A 30 12.74 -2.45 -4.07
C THR A 30 12.86 -2.44 -2.55
N ASP A 31 13.97 -1.93 -2.00
CA ASP A 31 14.17 -1.77 -0.56
C ASP A 31 13.82 -0.37 -0.04
N TRP A 32 13.52 0.59 -0.92
CA TRP A 32 13.20 1.96 -0.51
C TRP A 32 11.85 2.08 0.16
N LYS A 33 11.81 2.98 1.13
CA LYS A 33 10.59 3.54 1.72
C LYS A 33 10.35 4.90 1.06
N LEU A 34 9.54 4.91 0.00
CA LEU A 34 9.38 6.07 -0.87
C LEU A 34 8.10 6.84 -0.53
N GLY A 35 8.23 8.10 -0.15
CA GLY A 35 7.11 9.04 -0.01
C GLY A 35 6.78 9.68 -1.36
N LEU A 36 5.53 9.63 -1.77
CA LEU A 36 5.04 10.34 -2.95
C LEU A 36 4.30 11.60 -2.52
N THR A 37 4.89 12.76 -2.81
CA THR A 37 4.35 14.07 -2.43
C THR A 37 3.85 14.84 -3.64
N GLY A 38 3.08 15.88 -3.41
CA GLY A 38 2.53 16.74 -4.46
C GLY A 38 1.13 17.25 -4.14
N ARG A 39 0.66 18.26 -4.88
CA ARG A 39 -0.68 18.83 -4.71
C ARG A 39 -1.76 17.79 -5.01
N ASN A 40 -2.94 17.98 -4.42
CA ASN A 40 -4.11 17.16 -4.73
C ASN A 40 -4.48 17.25 -6.20
N GLY A 41 -4.94 16.12 -6.78
CA GLY A 41 -5.28 16.04 -8.21
C GLY A 41 -4.10 15.93 -9.17
N ARG A 42 -2.85 15.84 -8.68
CA ARG A 42 -1.65 15.72 -9.52
C ARG A 42 -1.25 14.27 -9.85
N GLY A 43 -2.17 13.32 -9.70
CA GLY A 43 -1.96 11.96 -10.18
C GLY A 43 -1.29 10.98 -9.21
N LYS A 44 -1.11 11.30 -7.91
CA LYS A 44 -0.47 10.37 -6.95
C LYS A 44 -1.16 9.00 -6.91
N THR A 45 -2.43 8.97 -6.59
CA THR A 45 -3.24 7.73 -6.61
C THR A 45 -3.28 7.09 -8.01
N THR A 46 -3.28 7.90 -9.06
CA THR A 46 -3.22 7.41 -10.45
C THR A 46 -1.93 6.66 -10.72
N LEU A 47 -0.77 7.20 -10.28
CA LEU A 47 0.51 6.51 -10.42
C LEU A 47 0.50 5.16 -9.70
N LEU A 48 0.01 5.10 -8.47
CA LEU A 48 -0.09 3.83 -7.74
C LEU A 48 -0.96 2.82 -8.50
N LYS A 49 -2.10 3.24 -9.04
CA LYS A 49 -3.00 2.36 -9.82
C LYS A 49 -2.43 1.93 -11.17
N LEU A 50 -1.57 2.75 -11.79
CA LEU A 50 -0.82 2.36 -12.99
C LEU A 50 0.23 1.30 -12.66
N LEU A 51 0.96 1.44 -11.56
CA LEU A 51 1.91 0.43 -11.10
C LEU A 51 1.23 -0.87 -10.69
N GLU A 52 0.04 -0.81 -10.08
CA GLU A 52 -0.81 -1.98 -9.78
C GLU A 52 -1.29 -2.70 -11.05
N GLY A 53 -1.25 -2.02 -12.20
CA GLY A 53 -1.76 -2.55 -13.47
C GLY A 53 -3.27 -2.36 -13.67
N LYS A 54 -3.90 -1.46 -12.94
CA LYS A 54 -5.34 -1.21 -13.00
C LYS A 54 -5.79 -0.44 -14.23
N TYR A 55 -4.87 0.34 -14.81
CA TYR A 55 -5.09 1.12 -16.03
C TYR A 55 -4.04 0.78 -17.08
N SER A 56 -4.46 0.75 -18.34
CA SER A 56 -3.54 0.64 -19.49
C SER A 56 -2.82 1.99 -19.70
N PHE A 57 -1.54 1.94 -20.00
CA PHE A 57 -0.71 3.13 -20.24
C PHE A 57 0.28 2.88 -21.39
N THR A 58 0.85 3.93 -21.92
CA THR A 58 1.96 3.85 -22.90
C THR A 58 3.29 3.86 -22.14
N GLY A 59 4.25 3.06 -22.57
CA GLY A 59 5.53 2.87 -21.91
C GLY A 59 5.69 1.48 -21.32
N THR A 60 6.66 1.30 -20.43
CA THR A 60 6.92 0.00 -19.79
C THR A 60 7.24 0.14 -18.31
N VAL A 61 6.75 -0.80 -17.51
CA VAL A 61 7.17 -1.02 -16.12
C VAL A 61 7.82 -2.39 -16.03
N LYS A 62 9.09 -2.42 -15.63
CA LYS A 62 9.84 -3.67 -15.38
C LYS A 62 10.08 -3.82 -13.89
N SER A 63 9.66 -4.95 -13.32
CA SER A 63 9.78 -5.25 -11.90
C SER A 63 9.95 -6.74 -11.69
N SER A 64 10.74 -7.12 -10.68
CA SER A 64 10.85 -8.48 -10.18
C SER A 64 9.94 -8.76 -8.98
N VAL A 65 9.25 -7.72 -8.47
CA VAL A 65 8.32 -7.80 -7.34
C VAL A 65 6.88 -7.65 -7.82
N ARG A 66 5.95 -8.16 -7.03
CA ARG A 66 4.51 -7.97 -7.25
C ARG A 66 4.05 -6.70 -6.53
N PHE A 67 3.31 -5.86 -7.23
CA PHE A 67 2.68 -4.71 -6.62
C PHE A 67 1.39 -5.10 -5.91
N GLN A 68 1.21 -4.58 -4.70
CA GLN A 68 0.00 -4.74 -3.91
C GLN A 68 -0.48 -3.36 -3.44
N TYR A 69 -1.76 -3.08 -3.68
CA TYR A 69 -2.34 -1.79 -3.36
C TYR A 69 -3.10 -1.82 -2.03
N PHE A 70 -2.87 -0.80 -1.21
CA PHE A 70 -3.63 -0.52 0.01
C PHE A 70 -4.38 0.82 -0.15
N PRO A 71 -5.65 0.92 0.23
CA PRO A 71 -6.50 -0.16 0.75
C PRO A 71 -7.07 -1.02 -0.38
N PHE A 72 -7.09 -2.32 -0.19
CA PHE A 72 -7.79 -3.22 -1.11
C PHE A 72 -9.30 -3.28 -0.80
N ALA A 73 -10.10 -3.57 -1.80
CA ALA A 73 -11.55 -3.71 -1.64
C ALA A 73 -11.90 -5.08 -1.05
N VAL A 74 -12.65 -5.07 0.04
CA VAL A 74 -13.25 -6.28 0.62
C VAL A 74 -14.70 -6.38 0.12
N ARG A 75 -15.03 -7.47 -0.58
CA ARG A 75 -16.37 -7.65 -1.19
C ARG A 75 -17.40 -8.15 -0.20
N GLU A 76 -17.00 -9.02 0.71
CA GLU A 76 -17.89 -9.71 1.66
C GLU A 76 -17.41 -9.47 3.09
N GLU A 77 -17.66 -8.26 3.61
CA GLU A 77 -17.19 -7.84 4.94
C GLU A 77 -17.80 -8.67 6.11
N GLN A 78 -18.85 -9.44 5.85
CA GLN A 78 -19.49 -10.33 6.84
C GLN A 78 -18.70 -11.63 7.09
N ARG A 79 -17.76 -11.95 6.21
CA ARG A 79 -16.92 -13.14 6.37
C ARG A 79 -15.91 -12.94 7.50
N GLU A 80 -15.42 -14.04 8.02
CA GLU A 80 -14.30 -14.01 8.97
C GLU A 80 -13.09 -13.34 8.36
N THR A 81 -12.41 -12.54 9.16
CA THR A 81 -11.23 -11.79 8.73
C THR A 81 -10.15 -12.72 8.16
N LEU A 82 -9.98 -13.91 8.75
CA LEU A 82 -9.03 -14.92 8.24
C LEU A 82 -9.32 -15.31 6.79
N GLN A 83 -10.58 -15.56 6.45
CA GLN A 83 -10.96 -15.92 5.07
C GLN A 83 -10.66 -14.83 4.05
N ILE A 84 -10.80 -13.56 4.47
CA ILE A 84 -10.44 -12.41 3.64
C ILE A 84 -8.92 -12.34 3.45
N THR A 85 -8.14 -12.61 4.50
CA THR A 85 -6.68 -12.64 4.40
C THR A 85 -6.18 -13.74 3.47
N GLU A 86 -6.77 -14.92 3.53
CA GLU A 86 -6.48 -16.06 2.64
C GLU A 86 -6.84 -15.78 1.16
N GLU A 87 -7.88 -14.97 0.91
CA GLU A 87 -8.25 -14.56 -0.45
C GLU A 87 -7.23 -13.59 -1.06
N ILE A 88 -6.66 -12.70 -0.24
CA ILE A 88 -5.65 -11.71 -0.68
C ILE A 88 -4.31 -12.36 -0.98
N ASP A 89 -3.86 -13.25 -0.12
CA ASP A 89 -2.64 -14.04 -0.34
C ASP A 89 -2.84 -15.50 0.10
N PRO A 90 -3.33 -16.37 -0.80
CA PRO A 90 -3.61 -17.78 -0.50
C PRO A 90 -2.38 -18.60 -0.09
N LEU A 91 -1.17 -18.08 -0.37
CA LEU A 91 0.10 -18.76 -0.06
C LEU A 91 0.73 -18.22 1.22
N CYS A 92 0.13 -17.19 1.83
CA CYS A 92 0.67 -16.60 3.05
C CYS A 92 0.47 -17.54 4.25
N GLU A 93 1.56 -17.84 4.93
CA GLU A 93 1.53 -18.67 6.12
C GLU A 93 0.88 -17.92 7.30
N PHE A 94 -0.08 -18.56 7.97
CA PHE A 94 -0.85 -18.00 9.09
C PHE A 94 0.02 -17.32 10.16
N TRP A 95 1.16 -17.94 10.53
CA TRP A 95 2.05 -17.38 11.54
C TRP A 95 2.67 -16.03 11.12
N LYS A 96 2.87 -15.80 9.81
CA LYS A 96 3.37 -14.51 9.29
C LYS A 96 2.34 -13.41 9.55
N ILE A 97 1.06 -13.68 9.27
CA ILE A 97 -0.03 -12.72 9.54
C ILE A 97 -0.11 -12.43 11.04
N CYS A 98 -0.08 -13.47 11.89
CA CYS A 98 -0.09 -13.29 13.35
C CYS A 98 1.09 -12.45 13.85
N ARG A 99 2.29 -12.65 13.30
CA ARG A 99 3.46 -11.83 13.62
C ARG A 99 3.24 -10.37 13.24
N GLU A 100 2.74 -10.09 12.06
CA GLU A 100 2.47 -8.72 11.60
C GLU A 100 1.39 -8.04 12.44
N LEU A 101 0.32 -8.75 12.81
CA LEU A 101 -0.72 -8.25 13.72
C LEU A 101 -0.13 -7.89 15.09
N SER A 102 0.71 -8.75 15.65
CA SER A 102 1.39 -8.49 16.93
C SER A 102 2.25 -7.23 16.88
N LEU A 103 2.96 -6.98 15.77
CA LEU A 103 3.74 -5.75 15.56
C LEU A 103 2.85 -4.49 15.48
N LEU A 104 1.58 -4.65 15.11
CA LEU A 104 0.56 -3.59 15.07
C LEU A 104 -0.27 -3.53 16.37
N GLY A 105 0.15 -4.23 17.43
CA GLY A 105 -0.50 -4.23 18.74
C GLY A 105 -1.87 -4.93 18.75
N MET A 106 -2.06 -5.92 17.87
CA MET A 106 -3.32 -6.65 17.73
C MET A 106 -3.14 -8.12 18.07
N ASP A 107 -4.17 -8.70 18.70
CA ASP A 107 -4.23 -10.14 18.96
C ASP A 107 -4.70 -10.90 17.71
N ALA A 108 -4.17 -12.11 17.52
CA ALA A 108 -4.58 -12.98 16.42
C ALA A 108 -6.06 -13.42 16.49
N GLU A 109 -6.70 -13.34 17.65
CA GLU A 109 -8.13 -13.62 17.80
C GLU A 109 -9.02 -12.75 16.90
N ILE A 110 -8.54 -11.58 16.49
CA ILE A 110 -9.25 -10.69 15.55
C ILE A 110 -9.52 -11.38 14.21
N LEU A 111 -8.70 -12.35 13.81
CA LEU A 111 -8.84 -13.09 12.56
C LEU A 111 -10.11 -13.95 12.51
N TYR A 112 -10.65 -14.35 13.65
CA TYR A 112 -11.87 -15.17 13.76
C TYR A 112 -13.15 -14.32 13.90
N ARG A 113 -13.01 -12.99 13.88
CA ARG A 113 -14.16 -12.08 13.91
C ARG A 113 -14.57 -11.71 12.48
N PRO A 114 -15.87 -11.42 12.22
CA PRO A 114 -16.30 -10.84 10.96
C PRO A 114 -15.57 -9.52 10.70
N PHE A 115 -15.07 -9.30 9.48
CA PHE A 115 -14.33 -8.09 9.15
C PHE A 115 -15.15 -6.80 9.37
N SER A 116 -16.46 -6.87 9.13
CA SER A 116 -17.40 -5.76 9.37
C SER A 116 -17.53 -5.40 10.85
N SER A 117 -17.20 -6.31 11.78
CA SER A 117 -17.25 -6.06 13.22
C SER A 117 -16.03 -5.29 13.74
N LEU A 118 -15.00 -5.18 12.92
CA LEU A 118 -13.77 -4.46 13.26
C LEU A 118 -13.98 -2.96 13.11
N SER A 119 -13.38 -2.18 14.00
CA SER A 119 -13.29 -0.73 13.81
C SER A 119 -12.50 -0.41 12.54
N ARG A 120 -12.70 0.76 11.96
CA ARG A 120 -11.96 1.19 10.77
C ARG A 120 -10.44 1.19 10.97
N GLY A 121 -9.98 1.52 12.18
CA GLY A 121 -8.57 1.44 12.54
C GLY A 121 -8.04 0.00 12.59
N GLU A 122 -8.82 -0.94 13.16
CA GLU A 122 -8.49 -2.37 13.16
C GLU A 122 -8.47 -2.92 11.72
N GLN A 123 -9.45 -2.58 10.89
CA GLN A 123 -9.47 -2.96 9.46
C GLN A 123 -8.22 -2.49 8.73
N THR A 124 -7.81 -1.23 8.94
CA THR A 124 -6.57 -0.66 8.37
C THR A 124 -5.35 -1.47 8.78
N LYS A 125 -5.21 -1.78 10.07
CA LYS A 125 -4.08 -2.56 10.60
C LYS A 125 -4.06 -4.00 10.06
N VAL A 126 -5.22 -4.66 9.99
CA VAL A 126 -5.34 -6.01 9.40
C VAL A 126 -4.91 -5.99 7.94
N MET A 127 -5.40 -5.04 7.14
CA MET A 127 -5.02 -4.92 5.73
C MET A 127 -3.51 -4.74 5.55
N LEU A 128 -2.88 -3.87 6.36
CA LEU A 128 -1.42 -3.69 6.34
C LEU A 128 -0.68 -4.97 6.74
N ALA A 129 -1.15 -5.66 7.79
CA ALA A 129 -0.55 -6.91 8.26
C ALA A 129 -0.52 -7.98 7.15
N VAL A 130 -1.64 -8.18 6.47
CA VAL A 130 -1.76 -9.14 5.35
C VAL A 130 -0.80 -8.80 4.22
N LEU A 131 -0.77 -7.54 3.81
CA LEU A 131 0.06 -7.11 2.70
C LEU A 131 1.56 -7.23 3.03
N PHE A 132 1.99 -6.95 4.27
CA PHE A 132 3.39 -7.11 4.68
C PHE A 132 3.77 -8.55 5.07
N ALA A 133 2.81 -9.44 5.25
CA ALA A 133 3.07 -10.86 5.51
C ALA A 133 3.46 -11.61 4.25
N GLY A 134 3.04 -11.15 3.06
CA GLY A 134 3.35 -11.76 1.77
C GLY A 134 4.81 -11.61 1.35
N ASP A 135 5.29 -12.58 0.58
CA ASP A 135 6.66 -12.61 0.07
C ASP A 135 6.77 -11.93 -1.30
N ASN A 136 7.92 -11.31 -1.57
CA ASN A 136 8.27 -10.69 -2.85
C ASN A 136 7.25 -9.63 -3.33
N GLN A 137 6.77 -8.82 -2.38
CA GLN A 137 5.80 -7.77 -2.64
C GLN A 137 6.43 -6.38 -2.49
N PHE A 138 5.90 -5.43 -3.25
CA PHE A 138 6.18 -4.00 -3.11
C PHE A 138 4.85 -3.28 -2.93
N LEU A 139 4.69 -2.61 -1.79
CA LEU A 139 3.40 -2.08 -1.41
C LEU A 139 3.16 -0.66 -1.92
N LEU A 140 1.97 -0.42 -2.40
CA LEU A 140 1.46 0.87 -2.86
C LEU A 140 0.43 1.36 -1.84
N ILE A 141 0.86 2.15 -0.87
CA ILE A 141 0.06 2.53 0.31
C ILE A 141 -0.51 3.93 0.09
N ASP A 142 -1.84 4.02 -0.03
CA ASP A 142 -2.55 5.27 -0.27
C ASP A 142 -3.38 5.67 0.95
N GLU A 143 -2.98 6.75 1.62
CA GLU A 143 -3.66 7.38 2.77
C GLU A 143 -4.01 6.44 3.93
N PRO A 144 -3.06 5.70 4.53
CA PRO A 144 -3.35 4.72 5.58
C PRO A 144 -3.83 5.36 6.89
N THR A 145 -3.69 6.66 7.06
CA THR A 145 -4.02 7.37 8.30
C THR A 145 -5.46 7.84 8.41
N ASN A 146 -6.26 7.74 7.34
CA ASN A 146 -7.60 8.35 7.27
C ASN A 146 -8.58 7.90 8.35
N HIS A 147 -8.41 6.70 8.92
CA HIS A 147 -9.31 6.11 9.90
C HIS A 147 -8.62 5.77 11.23
N LEU A 148 -7.43 6.32 11.45
CA LEU A 148 -6.65 6.09 12.65
C LEU A 148 -6.75 7.28 13.60
N ASP A 149 -6.90 7.01 14.89
CA ASP A 149 -6.67 7.97 15.96
C ASP A 149 -5.16 8.26 16.12
N MET A 150 -4.81 9.15 17.04
CA MET A 150 -3.40 9.54 17.25
C MET A 150 -2.52 8.35 17.65
N GLU A 151 -3.00 7.47 18.51
CA GLU A 151 -2.25 6.30 18.97
C GLU A 151 -2.09 5.28 17.82
N GLY A 152 -3.15 5.03 17.06
CA GLY A 152 -3.10 4.18 15.87
C GLY A 152 -2.16 4.70 14.80
N ARG A 153 -2.12 6.03 14.57
CA ARG A 153 -1.16 6.65 13.63
C ARG A 153 0.29 6.45 14.08
N GLN A 154 0.57 6.68 15.37
CA GLN A 154 1.90 6.48 15.91
C GLN A 154 2.35 5.03 15.76
N MET A 155 1.48 4.09 16.08
CA MET A 155 1.75 2.65 15.96
C MET A 155 2.02 2.22 14.52
N VAL A 156 1.21 2.68 13.57
CA VAL A 156 1.41 2.38 12.14
C VAL A 156 2.68 3.05 11.61
N MET A 157 3.01 4.27 12.06
CA MET A 157 4.26 4.93 11.71
C MET A 157 5.48 4.13 12.17
N GLU A 158 5.49 3.68 13.42
CA GLU A 158 6.58 2.85 13.98
C GLU A 158 6.68 1.49 13.27
N TYR A 159 5.54 0.93 12.90
CA TYR A 159 5.46 -0.31 12.13
C TYR A 159 6.07 -0.12 10.74
N LEU A 160 5.63 0.89 9.97
CA LEU A 160 6.14 1.17 8.62
C LEU A 160 7.63 1.53 8.64
N ASN A 161 8.11 2.21 9.68
CA ASN A 161 9.53 2.55 9.81
C ASN A 161 10.44 1.31 9.90
N LYS A 162 9.92 0.18 10.36
CA LYS A 162 10.62 -1.11 10.39
C LYS A 162 10.52 -1.92 9.10
N LYS A 163 9.70 -1.47 8.15
CA LYS A 163 9.46 -2.14 6.87
C LYS A 163 10.29 -1.56 5.74
N LYS A 164 10.29 -2.24 4.60
CA LYS A 164 10.94 -1.83 3.36
C LYS A 164 10.03 -2.15 2.19
N GLY A 165 10.35 -1.57 1.03
CA GLY A 165 9.70 -1.93 -0.22
C GLY A 165 8.28 -1.40 -0.33
N PHE A 166 8.09 -0.07 -0.20
CA PHE A 166 6.79 0.54 -0.40
C PHE A 166 6.86 1.98 -0.93
N ILE A 167 5.78 2.38 -1.59
CA ILE A 167 5.46 3.78 -1.84
C ILE A 167 4.32 4.18 -0.89
N LEU A 168 4.48 5.31 -0.23
CA LEU A 168 3.50 5.88 0.70
C LEU A 168 2.99 7.22 0.19
N VAL A 169 1.68 7.33 0.02
CA VAL A 169 0.97 8.60 -0.17
C VAL A 169 0.30 8.98 1.13
N SER A 170 0.56 10.16 1.65
CA SER A 170 -0.15 10.72 2.78
C SER A 170 -0.20 12.24 2.72
N HIS A 171 -1.31 12.82 3.22
CA HIS A 171 -1.44 14.25 3.46
C HIS A 171 -0.84 14.68 4.79
N ASP A 172 -0.63 13.74 5.70
CA ASP A 172 0.02 13.96 6.98
C ASP A 172 1.54 13.95 6.80
N ARG A 173 2.14 15.15 6.78
CA ARG A 173 3.58 15.32 6.60
C ARG A 173 4.39 14.71 7.73
N TYR A 174 3.93 14.87 8.97
CA TYR A 174 4.61 14.30 10.13
C TYR A 174 4.67 12.76 10.03
N PHE A 175 3.56 12.15 9.65
CA PHE A 175 3.48 10.72 9.42
C PHE A 175 4.42 10.29 8.27
N LEU A 176 4.40 11.01 7.16
CA LEU A 176 5.23 10.71 6.00
C LEU A 176 6.73 10.79 6.36
N ASP A 177 7.16 11.88 6.99
CA ASP A 177 8.56 12.10 7.39
C ASP A 177 9.06 11.04 8.39
N GLY A 178 8.16 10.48 9.21
CA GLY A 178 8.46 9.40 10.14
C GLY A 178 8.58 8.02 9.51
N CYS A 179 8.08 7.83 8.28
CA CYS A 179 7.99 6.51 7.63
C CYS A 179 8.98 6.30 6.49
N VAL A 180 9.38 7.37 5.78
CA VAL A 180 10.07 7.26 4.49
C VAL A 180 11.53 7.73 4.56
N ASP A 181 12.36 7.21 3.67
CA ASP A 181 13.77 7.58 3.52
C ASP A 181 14.05 8.27 2.17
N HIS A 182 13.11 8.22 1.23
CA HIS A 182 13.19 8.86 -0.09
C HIS A 182 11.88 9.57 -0.42
N ILE A 183 11.97 10.66 -1.19
CA ILE A 183 10.80 11.42 -1.64
C ILE A 183 10.81 11.52 -3.18
N LEU A 184 9.67 11.23 -3.78
CA LEU A 184 9.36 11.54 -5.17
C LEU A 184 8.30 12.66 -5.18
N ALA A 185 8.62 13.79 -5.87
CA ALA A 185 7.75 14.97 -5.93
C ALA A 185 7.37 15.32 -7.37
#